data_810af76fd210420c4c9cae0c4a82b7df
#
_entry.id   810af76fd210420c4c9cae0c4a82b7df
#
_cell.length_a   1.000
_cell.length_b   1.000
_cell.length_c   1.000
_cell.angle_alpha   90.00
_cell.angle_beta   90.00
_cell.angle_gamma   90.00
#
_symmetry.space_group_name_H-M   'P 1'
#
loop_
_entity.id
_entity.type
_entity.pdbx_description
1 polymer ?
#
loop_
_entity_poly.entity_id
_entity_poly.type
_entity_poly.pdbx_seq_one_letter_code
_entity_poly.pdbx_strand_id
1 'polypeptide(L)'
;MKKLSFAISALVLAAQPVVAENVGVTSSADPRVTEAGMEMLRQGGSAADAAMAMMLALTVVEPQSSGIGGGGFLLYQDSAKGVLSTINGRETAPAAATPDRFVGPDGKALGFLEAFQGGRSVGVPGNIQLMAETHRKWGKLSWATIFKPAIRLADKGFIVNKTLESRLKGIQPLWSNFDAARAIYWRNGAPVTAGMKLNNPQLAATLKLLAKKGPDAFYTGPIANQIVSAVTTSKLSPGDMTMTDLAQYRAKEQQAVCAPYRVYVVCGMAPPSSGATTVLQILGTLQRFDLAASGKDSPKSWYLIGQAMQLAYADREKYLADDAFVDVPVA
;
A
#
# COMPACT_ATOMS: atom_id res chain seq x y z
N MET A 1 32.27 18.68 76.86
CA MET A 1 30.94 18.34 76.28
C MET A 1 30.93 18.83 74.81
N LYS A 2 31.18 17.94 73.84
CA LYS A 2 31.19 18.28 72.39
C LYS A 2 29.79 18.04 71.84
N LYS A 3 29.15 19.09 71.30
CA LYS A 3 27.86 18.99 70.63
C LYS A 3 28.12 18.55 69.20
N LEU A 4 27.60 17.37 68.82
CA LEU A 4 27.58 16.86 67.47
C LEU A 4 26.31 17.39 66.76
N SER A 5 26.47 18.27 65.76
CA SER A 5 25.35 18.67 64.87
C SER A 5 25.21 17.72 63.68
N PHE A 6 24.11 17.03 63.64
CA PHE A 6 23.71 16.20 62.46
C PHE A 6 23.02 17.13 61.47
N ALA A 7 23.60 17.31 60.30
CA ALA A 7 22.95 17.92 59.13
C ALA A 7 22.21 16.84 58.32
N ILE A 8 20.88 16.91 58.30
CA ILE A 8 20.03 16.07 57.47
C ILE A 8 19.92 16.75 56.10
N SER A 9 20.64 16.25 55.10
CA SER A 9 20.44 16.65 53.71
C SER A 9 19.19 15.96 53.15
N ALA A 10 18.11 16.72 52.97
CA ALA A 10 16.91 16.26 52.27
C ALA A 10 17.18 16.23 50.78
N LEU A 11 17.25 15.02 50.22
CA LEU A 11 17.31 14.80 48.76
C LEU A 11 15.90 15.01 48.21
N VAL A 12 15.64 16.16 47.59
CA VAL A 12 14.40 16.40 46.84
C VAL A 12 14.51 15.70 45.51
N LEU A 13 13.93 14.50 45.37
CA LEU A 13 13.68 13.91 44.09
C LEU A 13 12.61 14.74 43.36
N ALA A 14 13.04 15.56 42.42
CA ALA A 14 12.15 16.22 41.49
C ALA A 14 11.52 15.12 40.59
N ALA A 15 10.29 14.72 40.87
CA ALA A 15 9.49 13.92 39.95
C ALA A 15 9.27 14.76 38.71
N GLN A 16 9.97 14.44 37.64
CA GLN A 16 9.68 15.01 36.33
C GLN A 16 8.28 14.55 35.93
N PRO A 17 7.38 15.46 35.49
CA PRO A 17 6.10 15.04 34.95
C PRO A 17 6.39 14.16 33.72
N VAL A 18 5.97 12.91 33.77
CA VAL A 18 5.85 12.07 32.57
C VAL A 18 4.77 12.73 31.74
N VAL A 19 5.18 13.62 30.83
CA VAL A 19 4.33 14.07 29.75
C VAL A 19 4.07 12.82 28.94
N ALA A 20 2.87 12.28 28.99
CA ALA A 20 2.44 11.26 28.08
C ALA A 20 2.62 11.87 26.68
N GLU A 21 3.68 11.48 25.98
CA GLU A 21 3.84 11.86 24.58
C GLU A 21 2.58 11.38 23.87
N ASN A 22 1.86 12.30 23.23
CA ASN A 22 0.78 11.99 22.31
C ASN A 22 1.40 11.33 21.07
N VAL A 23 1.88 10.11 21.27
CA VAL A 23 2.33 9.26 20.17
C VAL A 23 1.06 8.78 19.50
N GLY A 24 0.85 9.18 18.24
CA GLY A 24 -0.31 8.78 17.46
C GLY A 24 -0.51 7.25 17.41
N VAL A 25 -1.48 6.82 16.65
CA VAL A 25 -1.85 5.40 16.50
C VAL A 25 -1.62 4.96 15.07
N THR A 26 -1.14 3.73 14.88
CA THR A 26 -1.04 3.06 13.59
C THR A 26 -1.84 1.77 13.57
N SER A 27 -2.37 1.40 12.41
CA SER A 27 -3.10 0.14 12.19
C SER A 27 -2.74 -0.45 10.84
N SER A 28 -2.54 -1.76 10.79
CA SER A 28 -2.24 -2.50 9.56
C SER A 28 -2.64 -3.96 9.68
N ALA A 29 -2.52 -4.71 8.57
CA ALA A 29 -2.82 -6.13 8.50
C ALA A 29 -1.83 -7.02 9.29
N ASP A 30 -0.63 -6.53 9.61
CA ASP A 30 0.40 -7.29 10.30
C ASP A 30 0.98 -6.47 11.48
N PRO A 31 1.09 -7.05 12.69
CA PRO A 31 1.62 -6.35 13.87
C PRO A 31 3.03 -5.77 13.68
N ARG A 32 3.88 -6.42 12.88
CA ARG A 32 5.25 -5.93 12.58
C ARG A 32 5.21 -4.65 11.74
N VAL A 33 4.21 -4.52 10.90
CA VAL A 33 3.96 -3.31 10.11
C VAL A 33 3.43 -2.19 10.99
N THR A 34 2.48 -2.52 11.87
CA THR A 34 2.00 -1.57 12.90
C THR A 34 3.17 -1.04 13.73
N GLU A 35 4.08 -1.92 14.18
CA GLU A 35 5.26 -1.51 14.95
C GLU A 35 6.23 -0.66 14.12
N ALA A 36 6.39 -0.92 12.82
CA ALA A 36 7.19 -0.09 11.93
C ALA A 36 6.66 1.36 11.88
N GLY A 37 5.35 1.54 11.83
CA GLY A 37 4.71 2.86 11.90
C GLY A 37 4.89 3.52 13.27
N MET A 38 4.65 2.78 14.35
CA MET A 38 4.84 3.27 15.72
C MET A 38 6.29 3.67 15.99
N GLU A 39 7.27 2.95 15.44
CA GLU A 39 8.69 3.32 15.54
C GLU A 39 8.95 4.71 14.94
N MET A 40 8.33 5.06 13.82
CA MET A 40 8.45 6.38 13.21
C MET A 40 7.81 7.46 14.08
N LEU A 41 6.63 7.21 14.62
CA LEU A 41 5.94 8.16 15.50
C LEU A 41 6.74 8.43 16.78
N ARG A 42 7.30 7.40 17.43
CA ARG A 42 8.15 7.55 18.63
C ARG A 42 9.44 8.34 18.35
N GLN A 43 9.93 8.37 17.12
CA GLN A 43 11.07 9.17 16.68
C GLN A 43 10.68 10.63 16.34
N GLY A 44 9.44 11.03 16.58
CA GLY A 44 8.94 12.37 16.25
C GLY A 44 8.54 12.55 14.79
N GLY A 45 8.40 11.43 14.05
CA GLY A 45 7.92 11.41 12.67
C GLY A 45 6.46 11.82 12.54
N SER A 46 6.07 12.19 11.33
CA SER A 46 4.69 12.48 10.96
C SER A 46 3.88 11.21 10.73
N ALA A 47 2.55 11.34 10.62
CA ALA A 47 1.69 10.25 10.14
C ALA A 47 2.11 9.77 8.74
N ALA A 48 2.62 10.66 7.90
CA ALA A 48 3.14 10.32 6.58
C ALA A 48 4.40 9.43 6.68
N ASP A 49 5.36 9.77 7.57
CA ASP A 49 6.53 8.92 7.81
C ASP A 49 6.13 7.52 8.29
N ALA A 50 5.15 7.45 9.20
CA ALA A 50 4.61 6.19 9.70
C ALA A 50 3.99 5.37 8.57
N ALA A 51 3.12 5.97 7.74
CA ALA A 51 2.46 5.28 6.62
C ALA A 51 3.47 4.76 5.59
N MET A 52 4.50 5.54 5.25
CA MET A 52 5.56 5.11 4.33
C MET A 52 6.38 3.94 4.89
N ALA A 53 6.78 3.99 6.16
CA ALA A 53 7.50 2.89 6.81
C ALA A 53 6.65 1.62 6.86
N MET A 54 5.34 1.77 7.10
CA MET A 54 4.38 0.67 7.07
C MET A 54 4.25 0.07 5.67
N MET A 55 4.14 0.88 4.61
CA MET A 55 4.07 0.39 3.23
C MET A 55 5.34 -0.39 2.83
N LEU A 56 6.53 0.10 3.22
CA LEU A 56 7.79 -0.61 3.02
C LEU A 56 7.85 -1.93 3.79
N ALA A 57 7.36 -1.96 5.03
CA ALA A 57 7.32 -3.18 5.84
C ALA A 57 6.33 -4.21 5.27
N LEU A 58 5.15 -3.77 4.76
CA LEU A 58 4.20 -4.63 4.05
C LEU A 58 4.83 -5.32 2.84
N THR A 59 5.67 -4.61 2.07
CA THR A 59 6.43 -5.20 0.95
C THR A 59 7.21 -6.46 1.36
N VAL A 60 7.64 -6.53 2.62
CA VAL A 60 8.44 -7.66 3.13
C VAL A 60 7.56 -8.77 3.69
N VAL A 61 6.55 -8.42 4.51
CA VAL A 61 5.79 -9.42 5.30
C VAL A 61 4.46 -9.81 4.67
N GLU A 62 3.96 -9.04 3.71
CA GLU A 62 2.71 -9.26 2.96
C GLU A 62 2.96 -9.24 1.43
N PRO A 63 3.92 -10.00 0.90
CA PRO A 63 4.38 -9.90 -0.51
C PRO A 63 3.30 -10.26 -1.52
N GLN A 64 2.26 -10.99 -1.10
CA GLN A 64 1.12 -11.34 -1.94
C GLN A 64 0.12 -10.19 -2.12
N SER A 65 0.23 -9.14 -1.31
CA SER A 65 -0.73 -8.02 -1.27
C SER A 65 -0.09 -6.66 -1.45
N SER A 66 1.23 -6.53 -1.28
CA SER A 66 1.94 -5.25 -1.30
C SER A 66 3.36 -5.39 -1.83
N GLY A 67 3.85 -4.34 -2.48
CA GLY A 67 5.21 -4.32 -3.01
C GLY A 67 5.66 -2.96 -3.50
N ILE A 68 6.98 -2.71 -3.46
CA ILE A 68 7.58 -1.50 -4.06
C ILE A 68 7.44 -1.47 -5.59
N GLY A 69 7.21 -2.63 -6.22
CA GLY A 69 6.95 -2.77 -7.66
C GLY A 69 5.47 -2.62 -8.04
N GLY A 70 4.62 -2.23 -7.10
CA GLY A 70 3.21 -1.96 -7.32
C GLY A 70 2.86 -0.48 -7.28
N GLY A 71 1.58 -0.18 -7.07
CA GLY A 71 1.06 1.16 -6.90
C GLY A 71 0.12 1.27 -5.71
N GLY A 72 -0.28 2.49 -5.40
CA GLY A 72 -1.14 2.77 -4.28
C GLY A 72 -1.74 4.16 -4.32
N PHE A 73 -2.53 4.45 -3.30
CA PHE A 73 -3.15 5.75 -3.10
C PHE A 73 -2.90 6.24 -1.68
N LEU A 74 -2.78 7.53 -1.53
CA LEU A 74 -2.67 8.19 -0.23
C LEU A 74 -3.80 9.21 -0.08
N LEU A 75 -4.45 9.19 1.09
CA LEU A 75 -5.27 10.28 1.59
C LEU A 75 -4.61 10.82 2.86
N TYR A 76 -4.38 12.11 2.91
CA TYR A 76 -3.76 12.80 4.04
C TYR A 76 -4.63 13.95 4.53
N GLN A 77 -5.11 13.84 5.77
CA GLN A 77 -5.87 14.90 6.42
C GLN A 77 -4.93 15.74 7.30
N ASP A 78 -4.74 16.99 6.92
CA ASP A 78 -4.12 18.00 7.78
C ASP A 78 -5.21 18.65 8.64
N SER A 79 -5.41 18.12 9.84
CA SER A 79 -6.48 18.61 10.74
C SER A 79 -6.24 20.04 11.21
N ALA A 80 -4.99 20.50 11.29
CA ALA A 80 -4.66 21.86 11.70
C ALA A 80 -5.08 22.88 10.64
N LYS A 81 -5.03 22.50 9.36
CA LYS A 81 -5.42 23.34 8.23
C LYS A 81 -6.83 23.03 7.72
N GLY A 82 -7.46 21.93 8.16
CA GLY A 82 -8.73 21.47 7.63
C GLY A 82 -8.65 20.98 6.17
N VAL A 83 -7.46 20.60 5.68
CA VAL A 83 -7.22 20.24 4.28
C VAL A 83 -7.05 18.75 4.12
N LEU A 84 -7.85 18.16 3.22
CA LEU A 84 -7.67 16.79 2.73
C LEU A 84 -6.91 16.82 1.40
N SER A 85 -5.78 16.12 1.34
CA SER A 85 -4.96 15.97 0.15
C SER A 85 -4.92 14.51 -0.28
N THR A 86 -4.80 14.25 -1.59
CA THR A 86 -4.63 12.90 -2.11
C THR A 86 -3.44 12.83 -3.06
N ILE A 87 -2.79 11.67 -3.10
CA ILE A 87 -1.75 11.37 -4.09
C ILE A 87 -2.09 10.05 -4.75
N ASN A 88 -2.13 10.07 -6.07
CA ASN A 88 -2.29 8.91 -6.93
C ASN A 88 -0.89 8.40 -7.33
N GLY A 89 -0.53 7.24 -6.82
CA GLY A 89 0.65 6.46 -7.20
C GLY A 89 0.26 5.12 -7.82
N ARG A 90 -0.90 5.06 -8.49
CA ARG A 90 -1.35 3.87 -9.23
C ARG A 90 -0.41 3.57 -10.37
N GLU A 91 -0.22 2.31 -10.70
CA GLU A 91 0.51 1.89 -11.89
C GLU A 91 -0.12 2.47 -13.15
N THR A 92 0.72 2.80 -14.12
CA THR A 92 0.26 3.18 -15.46
C THR A 92 0.60 2.08 -16.46
N ALA A 93 -0.15 2.00 -17.56
CA ALA A 93 0.22 1.14 -18.67
C ALA A 93 1.55 1.61 -19.29
N PRO A 94 2.44 0.69 -19.75
CA PRO A 94 3.55 1.07 -20.62
C PRO A 94 3.05 1.80 -21.87
N ALA A 95 3.84 2.72 -22.42
CA ALA A 95 3.45 3.50 -23.60
C ALA A 95 3.10 2.65 -24.85
N ALA A 96 3.67 1.45 -24.91
CA ALA A 96 3.40 0.49 -25.97
C ALA A 96 2.06 -0.28 -25.79
N ALA A 97 1.31 -0.05 -24.71
CA ALA A 97 0.05 -0.75 -24.47
C ALA A 97 -1.01 -0.32 -25.48
N THR A 98 -1.70 -1.30 -26.07
CA THR A 98 -2.78 -1.12 -27.04
C THR A 98 -4.10 -1.66 -26.49
N PRO A 99 -5.28 -1.25 -27.02
CA PRO A 99 -6.58 -1.73 -26.55
C PRO A 99 -6.77 -3.25 -26.68
N ASP A 100 -6.10 -3.88 -27.62
CA ASP A 100 -6.15 -5.32 -27.88
C ASP A 100 -5.08 -6.12 -27.13
N ARG A 101 -4.34 -5.49 -26.22
CA ARG A 101 -3.25 -6.10 -25.44
C ARG A 101 -3.59 -7.44 -24.81
N PHE A 102 -4.84 -7.65 -24.44
CA PHE A 102 -5.36 -8.88 -23.82
C PHE A 102 -6.41 -9.59 -24.68
N VAL A 103 -6.35 -9.38 -26.00
CA VAL A 103 -7.15 -10.11 -26.98
C VAL A 103 -6.32 -11.25 -27.55
N GLY A 104 -6.91 -12.46 -27.58
CA GLY A 104 -6.27 -13.63 -28.16
C GLY A 104 -6.33 -13.67 -29.70
N PRO A 105 -5.64 -14.62 -30.32
CA PRO A 105 -5.64 -14.78 -31.79
C PRO A 105 -7.03 -15.05 -32.39
N ASP A 106 -7.97 -15.53 -31.59
CA ASP A 106 -9.37 -15.75 -31.95
C ASP A 106 -10.26 -14.51 -31.87
N GLY A 107 -9.67 -13.35 -31.54
CA GLY A 107 -10.37 -12.06 -31.36
C GLY A 107 -11.14 -11.95 -30.07
N LYS A 108 -10.99 -12.88 -29.13
CA LYS A 108 -11.65 -12.85 -27.82
C LYS A 108 -10.70 -12.41 -26.71
N ALA A 109 -11.27 -11.86 -25.64
CA ALA A 109 -10.50 -11.56 -24.46
C ALA A 109 -9.87 -12.84 -23.88
N LEU A 110 -8.59 -12.75 -23.48
CA LEU A 110 -7.89 -13.83 -22.79
C LEU A 110 -8.57 -14.13 -21.45
N GLY A 111 -8.50 -15.39 -21.04
CA GLY A 111 -8.93 -15.77 -19.69
C GLY A 111 -8.10 -15.02 -18.63
N PHE A 112 -8.72 -14.70 -17.47
CA PHE A 112 -8.08 -13.89 -16.42
C PHE A 112 -6.68 -14.42 -16.03
N LEU A 113 -6.55 -15.74 -15.82
CA LEU A 113 -5.27 -16.33 -15.42
C LEU A 113 -4.20 -16.25 -16.52
N GLU A 114 -4.60 -16.32 -17.78
CA GLU A 114 -3.70 -16.17 -18.92
C GLU A 114 -3.26 -14.71 -19.10
N ALA A 115 -4.19 -13.77 -18.99
CA ALA A 115 -3.93 -12.34 -19.07
C ALA A 115 -3.07 -11.85 -17.90
N PHE A 116 -3.32 -12.37 -16.68
CA PHE A 116 -2.73 -11.90 -15.43
C PHE A 116 -1.25 -12.31 -15.27
N GLN A 117 -0.83 -13.47 -15.78
CA GLN A 117 0.51 -13.99 -15.55
C GLN A 117 1.53 -13.42 -16.53
N GLY A 118 2.69 -13.01 -16.03
CA GLY A 118 3.86 -12.65 -16.84
C GLY A 118 4.03 -11.15 -17.05
N GLY A 119 4.93 -10.81 -17.98
CA GLY A 119 5.39 -9.42 -18.20
C GLY A 119 4.32 -8.50 -18.79
N ARG A 120 3.39 -9.06 -19.62
CA ARG A 120 2.37 -8.28 -20.33
C ARG A 120 1.42 -7.53 -19.40
N SER A 121 1.12 -8.10 -18.22
CA SER A 121 0.22 -7.49 -17.22
C SER A 121 0.89 -6.52 -16.26
N VAL A 122 2.21 -6.37 -16.35
CA VAL A 122 2.95 -5.50 -15.42
C VAL A 122 2.80 -4.04 -15.84
N GLY A 123 2.22 -3.24 -14.96
CA GLY A 123 2.19 -1.78 -15.09
C GLY A 123 3.47 -1.13 -14.59
N VAL A 124 3.68 0.11 -14.98
CA VAL A 124 4.82 0.95 -14.51
C VAL A 124 4.63 1.25 -13.02
N PRO A 125 5.54 0.84 -12.13
CA PRO A 125 5.34 0.93 -10.69
C PRO A 125 5.26 2.37 -10.17
N GLY A 126 4.32 2.61 -9.25
CA GLY A 126 4.07 3.95 -8.71
C GLY A 126 4.42 4.16 -7.24
N ASN A 127 4.54 3.09 -6.44
CA ASN A 127 4.68 3.20 -4.97
C ASN A 127 5.87 4.05 -4.52
N ILE A 128 7.03 3.96 -5.18
CA ILE A 128 8.21 4.73 -4.76
C ILE A 128 8.03 6.23 -5.07
N GLN A 129 7.36 6.59 -6.17
CA GLN A 129 7.03 8.00 -6.45
C GLN A 129 5.93 8.52 -5.51
N LEU A 130 4.93 7.70 -5.20
CA LEU A 130 3.93 8.02 -4.16
C LEU A 130 4.62 8.36 -2.83
N MET A 131 5.57 7.54 -2.40
CA MET A 131 6.35 7.80 -1.19
C MET A 131 7.20 9.06 -1.30
N ALA A 132 7.85 9.30 -2.43
CA ALA A 132 8.68 10.47 -2.65
C ALA A 132 7.87 11.76 -2.51
N GLU A 133 6.70 11.84 -3.16
CA GLU A 133 5.81 12.99 -3.06
C GLU A 133 5.24 13.15 -1.65
N THR A 134 4.86 12.04 -1.00
CA THR A 134 4.39 12.04 0.39
C THR A 134 5.46 12.56 1.33
N HIS A 135 6.69 12.09 1.19
CA HIS A 135 7.82 12.52 2.02
C HIS A 135 8.17 13.99 1.80
N ARG A 136 8.20 14.43 0.54
CA ARG A 136 8.46 15.84 0.20
C ARG A 136 7.47 16.80 0.84
N LYS A 137 6.19 16.40 0.93
CA LYS A 137 5.11 17.26 1.46
C LYS A 137 4.98 17.21 2.98
N TRP A 138 5.09 16.04 3.57
CA TRP A 138 4.70 15.82 4.97
C TRP A 138 5.71 15.01 5.78
N GLY A 139 6.83 14.57 5.19
CA GLY A 139 7.89 13.88 5.90
C GLY A 139 8.59 14.79 6.90
N LYS A 140 8.88 14.27 8.08
CA LYS A 140 9.67 14.93 9.14
C LYS A 140 10.99 14.21 9.38
N LEU A 141 11.00 12.89 9.23
CA LEU A 141 12.20 12.07 9.36
C LEU A 141 12.97 12.05 8.04
N SER A 142 14.26 11.69 8.10
CA SER A 142 15.02 11.51 6.87
C SER A 142 14.47 10.36 6.04
N TRP A 143 14.56 10.47 4.71
CA TRP A 143 14.18 9.41 3.77
C TRP A 143 14.78 8.06 4.15
N ALA A 144 16.07 8.02 4.51
CA ALA A 144 16.74 6.79 4.91
C ALA A 144 16.16 6.17 6.20
N THR A 145 15.62 6.98 7.10
CA THR A 145 15.07 6.50 8.37
C THR A 145 13.80 5.69 8.17
N ILE A 146 12.91 6.08 7.27
CA ILE A 146 11.65 5.37 7.01
C ILE A 146 11.87 3.95 6.45
N PHE A 147 13.02 3.65 5.86
CA PHE A 147 13.37 2.33 5.34
C PHE A 147 13.89 1.34 6.40
N LYS A 148 14.39 1.83 7.55
CA LYS A 148 15.07 0.99 8.55
C LYS A 148 14.26 -0.22 9.02
N PRO A 149 12.94 -0.11 9.35
CA PRO A 149 12.16 -1.27 9.78
C PRO A 149 12.05 -2.34 8.70
N ALA A 150 11.75 -1.95 7.46
CA ALA A 150 11.63 -2.87 6.33
C ALA A 150 12.96 -3.55 6.01
N ILE A 151 14.07 -2.80 6.03
CA ILE A 151 15.42 -3.36 5.84
C ILE A 151 15.72 -4.41 6.91
N ARG A 152 15.39 -4.15 8.19
CA ARG A 152 15.58 -5.13 9.27
C ARG A 152 14.77 -6.41 9.03
N LEU A 153 13.50 -6.26 8.65
CA LEU A 153 12.63 -7.40 8.37
C LEU A 153 13.14 -8.24 7.18
N ALA A 154 13.58 -7.59 6.12
CA ALA A 154 14.09 -8.27 4.94
C ALA A 154 15.45 -8.94 5.19
N ASP A 155 16.36 -8.29 5.90
CA ASP A 155 17.74 -8.73 6.14
C ASP A 155 17.81 -9.79 7.23
N LYS A 156 17.27 -9.48 8.43
CA LYS A 156 17.29 -10.39 9.57
C LYS A 156 16.20 -11.45 9.51
N GLY A 157 15.19 -11.24 8.68
CA GLY A 157 14.05 -12.13 8.52
C GLY A 157 13.00 -11.97 9.62
N PHE A 158 11.88 -12.64 9.38
CA PHE A 158 10.71 -12.66 10.24
C PHE A 158 10.11 -14.08 10.30
N ILE A 159 9.26 -14.32 11.30
CA ILE A 159 8.56 -15.60 11.40
C ILE A 159 7.29 -15.54 10.54
N VAL A 160 7.15 -16.51 9.64
CA VAL A 160 5.96 -16.69 8.79
C VAL A 160 4.75 -16.92 9.69
N ASN A 161 3.68 -16.16 9.47
CA ASN A 161 2.41 -16.32 10.16
C ASN A 161 1.45 -17.20 9.35
N LYS A 162 0.32 -17.60 9.97
CA LYS A 162 -0.71 -18.43 9.32
C LYS A 162 -1.35 -17.75 8.10
N THR A 163 -1.46 -16.44 8.12
CA THR A 163 -2.01 -15.67 6.99
C THR A 163 -1.12 -15.80 5.76
N LEU A 164 0.19 -15.53 5.90
CA LEU A 164 1.14 -15.67 4.80
C LEU A 164 1.20 -17.13 4.30
N GLU A 165 1.26 -18.11 5.21
CA GLU A 165 1.20 -19.54 4.83
C GLU A 165 -0.03 -19.84 3.98
N SER A 166 -1.22 -19.45 4.43
CA SER A 166 -2.47 -19.68 3.71
C SER A 166 -2.47 -19.01 2.33
N ARG A 167 -1.99 -17.78 2.25
CA ARG A 167 -1.88 -17.05 0.98
C ARG A 167 -0.89 -17.71 0.02
N LEU A 168 0.28 -18.10 0.49
CA LEU A 168 1.27 -18.79 -0.34
C LEU A 168 0.75 -20.13 -0.88
N LYS A 169 0.00 -20.89 -0.07
CA LYS A 169 -0.68 -22.12 -0.53
C LYS A 169 -1.71 -21.81 -1.63
N GLY A 170 -2.52 -20.75 -1.44
CA GLY A 170 -3.54 -20.36 -2.41
C GLY A 170 -2.98 -19.88 -3.75
N ILE A 171 -1.83 -19.18 -3.75
CA ILE A 171 -1.20 -18.67 -4.97
C ILE A 171 -0.13 -19.61 -5.54
N GLN A 172 0.12 -20.76 -4.91
CA GLN A 172 1.13 -21.72 -5.35
C GLN A 172 1.03 -22.08 -6.83
N PRO A 173 -0.15 -22.34 -7.44
CA PRO A 173 -0.25 -22.67 -8.86
C PRO A 173 0.29 -21.57 -9.78
N LEU A 174 0.24 -20.31 -9.34
CA LEU A 174 0.71 -19.15 -10.09
C LEU A 174 2.19 -18.87 -9.84
N TRP A 175 2.58 -18.74 -8.58
CA TRP A 175 3.94 -18.33 -8.19
C TRP A 175 4.98 -19.41 -8.42
N SER A 176 4.59 -20.69 -8.46
CA SER A 176 5.49 -21.78 -8.82
C SER A 176 6.05 -21.67 -10.25
N ASN A 177 5.42 -20.88 -11.12
CA ASN A 177 5.91 -20.63 -12.47
C ASN A 177 7.10 -19.65 -12.51
N PHE A 178 7.39 -18.95 -11.40
CA PHE A 178 8.44 -17.94 -11.32
C PHE A 178 9.59 -18.38 -10.42
N ASP A 179 10.77 -18.58 -11.02
CA ASP A 179 11.96 -19.06 -10.31
C ASP A 179 12.34 -18.13 -9.14
N ALA A 180 12.22 -16.81 -9.33
CA ALA A 180 12.51 -15.83 -8.28
C ALA A 180 11.56 -15.97 -7.07
N ALA A 181 10.27 -16.23 -7.30
CA ALA A 181 9.31 -16.45 -6.22
C ALA A 181 9.61 -17.75 -5.48
N ARG A 182 9.92 -18.83 -6.23
CA ARG A 182 10.33 -20.11 -5.59
C ARG A 182 11.57 -19.98 -4.75
N ALA A 183 12.60 -19.28 -5.24
CA ALA A 183 13.84 -19.08 -4.50
C ALA A 183 13.63 -18.40 -3.13
N ILE A 184 12.65 -17.52 -3.03
CA ILE A 184 12.35 -16.76 -1.81
C ILE A 184 11.37 -17.54 -0.90
N TYR A 185 10.23 -17.98 -1.46
CA TYR A 185 9.08 -18.43 -0.69
C TYR A 185 8.90 -19.95 -0.63
N TRP A 186 9.79 -20.75 -1.25
CA TRP A 186 9.75 -22.22 -1.20
C TRP A 186 10.94 -22.79 -0.48
N ARG A 187 10.71 -23.89 0.23
CA ARG A 187 11.75 -24.75 0.83
C ARG A 187 11.39 -26.19 0.51
N ASN A 188 12.37 -26.98 0.05
CA ASN A 188 12.17 -28.39 -0.29
C ASN A 188 10.99 -28.65 -1.23
N GLY A 189 10.80 -27.79 -2.23
CA GLY A 189 9.73 -27.93 -3.24
C GLY A 189 8.33 -27.49 -2.80
N ALA A 190 8.14 -26.98 -1.59
CA ALA A 190 6.87 -26.53 -1.06
C ALA A 190 6.93 -25.09 -0.51
N PRO A 191 5.81 -24.34 -0.48
CA PRO A 191 5.76 -23.03 0.16
C PRO A 191 6.15 -23.10 1.63
N VAL A 192 6.82 -22.06 2.14
CA VAL A 192 7.14 -21.93 3.55
C VAL A 192 5.87 -21.93 4.42
N THR A 193 5.96 -22.50 5.61
CA THR A 193 4.83 -22.65 6.55
C THR A 193 5.00 -21.76 7.77
N ALA A 194 3.91 -21.56 8.51
CA ALA A 194 3.92 -20.80 9.76
C ALA A 194 4.96 -21.37 10.74
N GLY A 195 5.66 -20.48 11.43
CA GLY A 195 6.76 -20.81 12.33
C GLY A 195 8.14 -20.85 11.66
N MET A 196 8.23 -20.97 10.34
CA MET A 196 9.51 -20.88 9.64
C MET A 196 10.02 -19.44 9.62
N LYS A 197 11.34 -19.28 9.66
CA LYS A 197 11.97 -17.98 9.45
C LYS A 197 12.17 -17.72 7.96
N LEU A 198 11.71 -16.57 7.49
CA LEU A 198 11.83 -16.11 6.11
C LEU A 198 12.63 -14.80 6.07
N ASN A 199 13.61 -14.70 5.18
CA ASN A 199 14.32 -13.46 4.88
C ASN A 199 14.45 -13.28 3.36
N ASN A 200 14.71 -12.05 2.95
CA ASN A 200 14.93 -11.69 1.56
C ASN A 200 16.11 -10.71 1.46
N PRO A 201 17.36 -11.20 1.46
CA PRO A 201 18.53 -10.34 1.43
C PRO A 201 18.63 -9.51 0.14
N GLN A 202 18.09 -9.99 -0.97
CA GLN A 202 18.06 -9.22 -2.24
C GLN A 202 17.14 -8.00 -2.12
N LEU A 203 15.95 -8.15 -1.55
CA LEU A 203 15.07 -7.04 -1.25
C LEU A 203 15.72 -6.09 -0.22
N ALA A 204 16.39 -6.61 0.80
CA ALA A 204 17.12 -5.79 1.76
C ALA A 204 18.20 -4.92 1.07
N ALA A 205 18.94 -5.48 0.11
CA ALA A 205 19.93 -4.72 -0.67
C ALA A 205 19.28 -3.63 -1.52
N THR A 206 18.16 -3.93 -2.18
CA THR A 206 17.36 -2.96 -2.94
C THR A 206 16.86 -1.82 -2.04
N LEU A 207 16.27 -2.15 -0.88
CA LEU A 207 15.79 -1.15 0.08
C LEU A 207 16.94 -0.29 0.64
N LYS A 208 18.11 -0.87 0.93
CA LYS A 208 19.33 -0.15 1.34
C LYS A 208 19.79 0.84 0.25
N LEU A 209 19.74 0.42 -1.02
CA LEU A 209 20.10 1.27 -2.15
C LEU A 209 19.12 2.47 -2.29
N LEU A 210 17.82 2.21 -2.22
CA LEU A 210 16.78 3.24 -2.26
C LEU A 210 16.89 4.21 -1.08
N ALA A 211 17.12 3.70 0.13
CA ALA A 211 17.34 4.51 1.32
C ALA A 211 18.54 5.47 1.17
N LYS A 212 19.61 5.01 0.50
CA LYS A 212 20.84 5.77 0.31
C LYS A 212 20.78 6.75 -0.86
N LYS A 213 20.19 6.35 -1.99
CA LYS A 213 20.24 7.07 -3.27
C LYS A 213 18.96 7.86 -3.57
N GLY A 214 17.89 7.65 -2.81
CA GLY A 214 16.61 8.30 -3.06
C GLY A 214 15.75 7.58 -4.11
N PRO A 215 14.57 8.14 -4.40
CA PRO A 215 13.57 7.52 -5.28
C PRO A 215 14.03 7.36 -6.73
N ASP A 216 14.87 8.25 -7.24
CA ASP A 216 15.35 8.18 -8.63
C ASP A 216 16.10 6.88 -8.93
N ALA A 217 16.75 6.28 -7.93
CA ALA A 217 17.43 5.00 -8.08
C ALA A 217 16.49 3.84 -8.45
N PHE A 218 15.18 3.98 -8.24
CA PHE A 218 14.19 2.99 -8.64
C PHE A 218 13.81 3.12 -10.12
N TYR A 219 13.71 4.35 -10.61
CA TYR A 219 13.20 4.67 -11.94
C TYR A 219 14.29 4.82 -13.00
N THR A 220 15.54 4.89 -12.58
CA THR A 220 16.71 4.97 -13.46
C THR A 220 17.82 4.03 -12.98
N GLY A 221 18.72 3.67 -13.85
CA GLY A 221 19.89 2.86 -13.51
C GLY A 221 19.60 1.37 -13.26
N PRO A 222 20.35 0.70 -12.36
CA PRO A 222 20.33 -0.78 -12.27
C PRO A 222 19.00 -1.38 -11.87
N ILE A 223 18.23 -0.77 -10.95
CA ILE A 223 16.93 -1.30 -10.52
C ILE A 223 15.95 -1.23 -11.70
N ALA A 224 15.86 -0.10 -12.37
CA ALA A 224 15.01 0.09 -13.55
C ALA A 224 15.35 -0.94 -14.65
N ASN A 225 16.64 -1.13 -14.94
CA ASN A 225 17.10 -2.12 -15.91
C ASN A 225 16.64 -3.55 -15.53
N GLN A 226 16.73 -3.91 -14.25
CA GLN A 226 16.27 -5.22 -13.77
C GLN A 226 14.75 -5.37 -13.90
N ILE A 227 13.96 -4.33 -13.61
CA ILE A 227 12.51 -4.33 -13.80
C ILE A 227 12.17 -4.54 -15.26
N VAL A 228 12.72 -3.72 -16.16
CA VAL A 228 12.48 -3.84 -17.61
C VAL A 228 12.90 -5.21 -18.11
N SER A 229 14.08 -5.69 -17.75
CA SER A 229 14.53 -7.04 -18.12
C SER A 229 13.56 -8.13 -17.65
N ALA A 230 13.12 -8.09 -16.38
CA ALA A 230 12.20 -9.09 -15.85
C ALA A 230 10.85 -9.09 -16.58
N VAL A 231 10.36 -7.92 -16.98
CA VAL A 231 9.11 -7.76 -17.73
C VAL A 231 9.25 -8.25 -19.17
N THR A 232 10.29 -7.82 -19.87
CA THR A 232 10.47 -8.10 -21.31
C THR A 232 10.98 -9.50 -21.62
N THR A 233 11.69 -10.12 -20.66
CA THR A 233 12.21 -11.50 -20.80
C THR A 233 11.39 -12.51 -20.00
N SER A 234 10.20 -12.15 -19.53
CA SER A 234 9.32 -13.07 -18.80
C SER A 234 9.02 -14.31 -19.65
N LYS A 235 9.18 -15.50 -19.06
CA LYS A 235 8.88 -16.78 -19.72
C LYS A 235 7.40 -16.93 -20.05
N LEU A 236 6.53 -16.27 -19.27
CA LEU A 236 5.11 -16.21 -19.47
C LEU A 236 4.74 -14.81 -19.97
N SER A 237 4.10 -14.72 -21.12
CA SER A 237 3.57 -13.46 -21.68
C SER A 237 4.56 -12.28 -21.51
N PRO A 238 5.67 -12.23 -22.27
CA PRO A 238 6.61 -11.11 -22.20
C PRO A 238 5.89 -9.78 -22.38
N GLY A 239 6.33 -8.75 -21.62
CA GLY A 239 5.82 -7.39 -21.74
C GLY A 239 6.71 -6.51 -22.60
N ASP A 240 6.35 -5.24 -22.70
CA ASP A 240 6.97 -4.24 -23.57
C ASP A 240 7.36 -2.94 -22.83
N MET A 241 7.43 -3.00 -21.51
CA MET A 241 7.87 -1.87 -20.68
C MET A 241 9.29 -1.44 -21.07
N THR A 242 9.51 -0.13 -21.12
CA THR A 242 10.81 0.46 -21.45
C THR A 242 11.41 1.23 -20.28
N MET A 243 12.69 1.56 -20.37
CA MET A 243 13.35 2.47 -19.43
C MET A 243 12.72 3.86 -19.43
N THR A 244 12.19 4.30 -20.57
CA THR A 244 11.51 5.59 -20.71
C THR A 244 10.21 5.61 -19.92
N ASP A 245 9.41 4.52 -19.93
CA ASP A 245 8.19 4.41 -19.14
C ASP A 245 8.46 4.60 -17.64
N LEU A 246 9.52 3.96 -17.14
CA LEU A 246 9.93 4.14 -15.75
C LEU A 246 10.42 5.57 -15.46
N ALA A 247 11.31 6.10 -16.28
CA ALA A 247 11.91 7.43 -16.06
C ALA A 247 10.88 8.57 -16.13
N GLN A 248 9.80 8.38 -16.89
CA GLN A 248 8.73 9.37 -17.05
C GLN A 248 7.61 9.25 -16.02
N TYR A 249 7.53 8.15 -15.26
CA TYR A 249 6.48 7.97 -14.27
C TYR A 249 6.50 9.07 -13.20
N ARG A 250 5.32 9.62 -12.89
CA ARG A 250 5.12 10.60 -11.82
C ARG A 250 3.83 10.28 -11.06
N ALA A 251 3.91 10.28 -9.74
CA ALA A 251 2.73 10.29 -8.90
C ALA A 251 2.00 11.63 -9.02
N LYS A 252 0.66 11.62 -8.99
CA LYS A 252 -0.17 12.80 -9.25
C LYS A 252 -0.98 13.18 -8.02
N GLU A 253 -1.05 14.46 -7.71
CA GLU A 253 -2.06 14.98 -6.79
C GLU A 253 -3.41 15.03 -7.51
N GLN A 254 -4.46 14.66 -6.76
CA GLN A 254 -5.83 14.70 -7.23
C GLN A 254 -6.72 15.25 -6.12
N GLN A 255 -7.90 15.75 -6.46
CA GLN A 255 -8.92 16.08 -5.47
C GLN A 255 -9.63 14.81 -5.01
N ALA A 256 -9.89 14.72 -3.70
CA ALA A 256 -10.71 13.64 -3.17
C ALA A 256 -12.15 13.76 -3.67
N VAL A 257 -12.81 12.64 -3.91
CA VAL A 257 -14.26 12.59 -4.14
C VAL A 257 -14.93 12.48 -2.78
N CYS A 258 -15.79 13.44 -2.46
CA CYS A 258 -16.46 13.53 -1.17
C CYS A 258 -17.97 13.67 -1.35
N ALA A 259 -18.75 13.03 -0.47
CA ALA A 259 -20.19 13.24 -0.39
C ALA A 259 -20.68 13.22 1.06
N PRO A 260 -21.79 13.90 1.37
CA PRO A 260 -22.41 13.84 2.68
C PRO A 260 -23.06 12.45 2.91
N TYR A 261 -22.89 11.93 4.11
CA TYR A 261 -23.58 10.75 4.60
C TYR A 261 -24.03 10.98 6.03
N ARG A 262 -25.30 11.18 6.24
CA ARG A 262 -25.89 11.56 7.55
C ARG A 262 -25.24 12.83 8.09
N VAL A 263 -24.52 12.73 9.20
CA VAL A 263 -23.82 13.85 9.87
C VAL A 263 -22.35 13.96 9.46
N TYR A 264 -21.87 13.06 8.58
CA TYR A 264 -20.48 12.96 8.16
C TYR A 264 -20.30 13.40 6.71
N VAL A 265 -19.09 13.82 6.37
CA VAL A 265 -18.61 13.89 5.00
C VAL A 265 -17.65 12.72 4.80
N VAL A 266 -17.98 11.85 3.86
CA VAL A 266 -17.14 10.69 3.52
C VAL A 266 -16.37 11.00 2.26
N CYS A 267 -15.07 10.84 2.32
CA CYS A 267 -14.16 11.13 1.21
C CYS A 267 -13.33 9.89 0.85
N GLY A 268 -12.96 9.79 -0.41
CA GLY A 268 -12.05 8.74 -0.87
C GLY A 268 -11.32 9.15 -2.13
N MET A 269 -10.51 8.23 -2.67
CA MET A 269 -9.69 8.46 -3.84
C MET A 269 -10.54 8.59 -5.10
N ALA A 270 -10.21 9.59 -5.93
CA ALA A 270 -10.79 9.79 -7.25
C ALA A 270 -10.37 8.68 -8.25
N PRO A 271 -10.95 8.60 -9.46
CA PRO A 271 -10.48 7.73 -10.52
C PRO A 271 -8.94 7.84 -10.73
N PRO A 272 -8.29 6.75 -11.15
CA PRO A 272 -8.85 5.48 -11.64
C PRO A 272 -9.35 4.54 -10.53
N SER A 273 -9.39 4.99 -9.28
CA SER A 273 -10.04 4.22 -8.22
C SER A 273 -11.56 4.34 -8.32
N SER A 274 -12.24 3.20 -8.39
CA SER A 274 -13.71 3.17 -8.29
C SER A 274 -14.21 3.17 -6.84
N GLY A 275 -13.31 3.07 -5.85
CA GLY A 275 -13.66 2.82 -4.46
C GLY A 275 -14.54 3.91 -3.86
N ALA A 276 -14.13 5.18 -3.96
CA ALA A 276 -14.90 6.28 -3.38
C ALA A 276 -16.28 6.40 -4.02
N THR A 277 -16.35 6.53 -5.34
CA THR A 277 -17.61 6.71 -6.07
C THR A 277 -18.60 5.59 -5.78
N THR A 278 -18.15 4.33 -5.86
CA THR A 278 -18.99 3.16 -5.60
C THR A 278 -19.50 3.13 -4.15
N VAL A 279 -18.61 3.37 -3.17
CA VAL A 279 -18.99 3.40 -1.75
C VAL A 279 -19.95 4.55 -1.45
N LEU A 280 -19.70 5.75 -1.99
CA LEU A 280 -20.55 6.92 -1.80
C LEU A 280 -21.95 6.72 -2.41
N GLN A 281 -22.07 6.08 -3.57
CA GLN A 281 -23.36 5.72 -4.16
C GLN A 281 -24.12 4.71 -3.28
N ILE A 282 -23.43 3.68 -2.76
CA ILE A 282 -24.03 2.72 -1.83
C ILE A 282 -24.54 3.44 -0.58
N LEU A 283 -23.70 4.26 0.05
CA LEU A 283 -24.07 5.01 1.25
C LEU A 283 -25.20 6.00 0.97
N GLY A 284 -25.16 6.76 -0.14
CA GLY A 284 -26.19 7.68 -0.56
C GLY A 284 -27.56 7.01 -0.81
N THR A 285 -27.55 5.80 -1.37
CA THR A 285 -28.76 4.98 -1.54
C THR A 285 -29.29 4.50 -0.19
N LEU A 286 -28.41 4.00 0.68
CA LEU A 286 -28.80 3.39 1.96
C LEU A 286 -29.21 4.41 3.02
N GLN A 287 -28.75 5.67 2.97
CA GLN A 287 -29.12 6.67 3.99
C GLN A 287 -30.62 6.98 4.05
N ARG A 288 -31.38 6.60 3.02
CA ARG A 288 -32.83 6.74 2.96
C ARG A 288 -33.58 5.72 3.83
N PHE A 289 -32.87 4.71 4.36
CA PHE A 289 -33.44 3.62 5.13
C PHE A 289 -32.87 3.62 6.55
N ASP A 290 -33.74 3.35 7.54
CA ASP A 290 -33.31 3.15 8.92
C ASP A 290 -32.83 1.70 9.12
N LEU A 291 -31.56 1.47 8.75
CA LEU A 291 -30.92 0.17 8.94
C LEU A 291 -30.67 -0.14 10.42
N ALA A 292 -30.52 0.89 11.27
CA ALA A 292 -30.30 0.70 12.69
C ALA A 292 -31.54 0.11 13.37
N ALA A 293 -32.72 0.64 13.05
CA ALA A 293 -33.98 0.09 13.55
C ALA A 293 -34.26 -1.33 13.05
N SER A 294 -33.79 -1.69 11.86
CA SER A 294 -33.92 -3.05 11.31
C SER A 294 -32.98 -4.05 11.97
N GLY A 295 -31.85 -3.61 12.51
CA GLY A 295 -30.83 -4.45 13.14
C GLY A 295 -29.80 -5.04 12.15
N LYS A 296 -28.60 -5.37 12.68
CA LYS A 296 -27.45 -5.85 11.90
C LYS A 296 -27.65 -7.23 11.25
N ASP A 297 -28.47 -8.07 11.86
CA ASP A 297 -28.74 -9.44 11.40
C ASP A 297 -30.06 -9.56 10.61
N SER A 298 -30.72 -8.41 10.33
CA SER A 298 -31.97 -8.36 9.59
C SER A 298 -31.81 -8.77 8.12
N PRO A 299 -32.55 -9.76 7.61
CA PRO A 299 -32.57 -10.08 6.18
C PRO A 299 -32.91 -8.86 5.30
N LYS A 300 -33.78 -7.96 5.78
CA LYS A 300 -34.15 -6.72 5.10
C LYS A 300 -32.93 -5.80 4.95
N SER A 301 -32.10 -5.64 5.99
CA SER A 301 -30.87 -4.84 5.92
C SER A 301 -29.92 -5.40 4.88
N TRP A 302 -29.68 -6.70 4.88
CA TRP A 302 -28.81 -7.36 3.92
C TRP A 302 -29.34 -7.30 2.50
N TYR A 303 -30.66 -7.44 2.32
CA TYR A 303 -31.29 -7.25 1.01
C TYR A 303 -31.07 -5.85 0.47
N LEU A 304 -31.32 -4.80 1.29
CA LEU A 304 -31.12 -3.40 0.88
C LEU A 304 -29.66 -3.10 0.54
N ILE A 305 -28.71 -3.61 1.34
CA ILE A 305 -27.27 -3.48 1.06
C ILE A 305 -26.94 -4.14 -0.28
N GLY A 306 -27.43 -5.36 -0.53
CA GLY A 306 -27.20 -6.07 -1.79
C GLY A 306 -27.76 -5.31 -3.00
N GLN A 307 -28.97 -4.74 -2.89
CA GLN A 307 -29.56 -3.94 -3.96
C GLN A 307 -28.79 -2.63 -4.22
N ALA A 308 -28.37 -1.93 -3.17
CA ALA A 308 -27.55 -0.73 -3.31
C ALA A 308 -26.19 -1.04 -3.96
N MET A 309 -25.58 -2.17 -3.60
CA MET A 309 -24.35 -2.64 -4.25
C MET A 309 -24.58 -2.95 -5.74
N GLN A 310 -25.66 -3.65 -6.10
CA GLN A 310 -25.95 -3.96 -7.51
C GLN A 310 -26.08 -2.68 -8.35
N LEU A 311 -26.79 -1.68 -7.87
CA LEU A 311 -26.94 -0.39 -8.55
C LEU A 311 -25.59 0.32 -8.73
N ALA A 312 -24.82 0.44 -7.65
CA ALA A 312 -23.52 1.10 -7.69
C ALA A 312 -22.51 0.37 -8.60
N TYR A 313 -22.55 -0.97 -8.64
CA TYR A 313 -21.70 -1.73 -9.55
C TYR A 313 -22.15 -1.66 -11.01
N ALA A 314 -23.44 -1.54 -11.28
CA ALA A 314 -23.94 -1.30 -12.64
C ALA A 314 -23.43 0.04 -13.19
N ASP A 315 -23.47 1.09 -12.37
CA ASP A 315 -22.89 2.39 -12.74
C ASP A 315 -21.37 2.32 -12.88
N ARG A 316 -20.70 1.61 -11.96
CA ARG A 316 -19.26 1.40 -12.04
C ARG A 316 -18.82 0.78 -13.37
N GLU A 317 -19.48 -0.30 -13.79
CA GLU A 317 -19.14 -1.00 -15.03
C GLU A 317 -19.38 -0.13 -16.28
N LYS A 318 -20.33 0.80 -16.20
CA LYS A 318 -20.71 1.63 -17.34
C LYS A 318 -19.92 2.95 -17.43
N TYR A 319 -19.63 3.58 -16.29
CA TYR A 319 -19.19 4.96 -16.25
C TYR A 319 -17.79 5.17 -15.66
N LEU A 320 -17.24 4.19 -14.91
CA LEU A 320 -15.94 4.39 -14.28
C LEU A 320 -14.81 3.74 -15.08
N ALA A 321 -13.80 4.54 -15.35
CA ALA A 321 -12.57 4.14 -16.04
C ALA A 321 -11.38 4.98 -15.56
N ASP A 322 -10.26 4.94 -16.27
CA ASP A 322 -9.12 5.80 -16.03
C ASP A 322 -9.40 7.20 -16.63
N ASP A 323 -9.45 8.21 -15.77
CA ASP A 323 -9.72 9.61 -16.11
C ASP A 323 -8.59 10.27 -16.93
N ALA A 324 -7.45 9.61 -17.08
CA ALA A 324 -6.41 10.03 -18.00
C ALA A 324 -6.76 9.80 -19.48
N PHE A 325 -7.76 8.95 -19.76
CA PHE A 325 -8.15 8.56 -21.13
C PHE A 325 -9.60 8.89 -21.49
N VAL A 326 -10.47 9.00 -20.52
CA VAL A 326 -11.90 9.27 -20.72
C VAL A 326 -12.45 10.18 -19.63
N ASP A 327 -13.47 10.96 -19.97
CA ASP A 327 -14.21 11.74 -18.97
C ASP A 327 -15.02 10.82 -18.07
N VAL A 328 -14.76 10.88 -16.78
CA VAL A 328 -15.46 10.07 -15.76
C VAL A 328 -16.37 10.97 -14.93
N PRO A 329 -17.70 10.75 -14.92
CA PRO A 329 -18.66 11.61 -14.20
C PRO A 329 -18.61 11.30 -12.69
N VAL A 330 -17.80 12.04 -11.95
CA VAL A 330 -17.60 11.89 -10.49
C VAL A 330 -18.21 13.02 -9.66
N ALA A 331 -18.94 13.93 -10.28
CA ALA A 331 -19.60 15.07 -9.63
C ALA A 331 -20.94 14.67 -8.99
#